data_c19e6285a54b6f31361d1710aaace47b
#
_entry.id   c19e6285a54b6f31361d1710aaace47b
#
_cell.length_a   1.000
_cell.length_b   1.000
_cell.length_c   1.000
_cell.angle_alpha   90.00
_cell.angle_beta   90.00
_cell.angle_gamma   90.00
#
_symmetry.space_group_name_H-M   'P 1'
#
loop_
_entity.id
_entity.type
_entity.pdbx_description
1 polymer ?
#
loop_
_entity_poly.entity_id
_entity_poly.type
_entity_poly.pdbx_seq_one_letter_code
_entity_poly.pdbx_strand_id
1 'polypeptide(L)'
;ANPTGVDEAAEILMNAENPLIITASMGQNRAAVPLLESLAERFALPVITYRPRYVNISSDHPMHMGYEPGAYLPAVDAVLVVDCDVPWIPSLHKLNPDAKVVHLGADPLFENYPVRGFPCDLALKGSSVVALVQLEEAMASRENHAKARVDGRRSKIAKTKTEQAAASKGRIDKIASGAAAMDNAWVAHCLNQVKQDNDILVSES
;
A
#
# COMPACT_ATOMS: atom_id res chain seq x y z
N ALA A 1 -12.53 -3.30 -15.77
CA ALA A 1 -13.19 -2.10 -15.27
C ALA A 1 -13.69 -1.25 -16.45
N ASN A 2 -14.54 -0.26 -16.19
CA ASN A 2 -14.97 0.70 -17.21
C ASN A 2 -13.76 1.53 -17.69
N PRO A 3 -13.47 1.59 -19.01
CA PRO A 3 -12.30 2.31 -19.53
C PRO A 3 -12.23 3.80 -19.12
N THR A 4 -13.35 4.51 -19.15
CA THR A 4 -13.42 5.92 -18.73
C THR A 4 -13.04 6.09 -17.25
N GLY A 5 -13.52 5.21 -16.38
CA GLY A 5 -13.16 5.25 -14.97
C GLY A 5 -11.69 4.88 -14.73
N VAL A 6 -11.12 3.97 -15.52
CA VAL A 6 -9.68 3.64 -15.46
C VAL A 6 -8.83 4.86 -15.85
N ASP A 7 -9.24 5.57 -16.89
CA ASP A 7 -8.56 6.81 -17.32
C ASP A 7 -8.61 7.89 -16.25
N GLU A 8 -9.76 8.07 -15.60
CA GLU A 8 -9.93 9.01 -14.48
C GLU A 8 -9.07 8.62 -13.27
N ALA A 9 -9.03 7.33 -12.92
CA ALA A 9 -8.16 6.84 -11.84
C ALA A 9 -6.67 7.07 -12.17
N ALA A 10 -6.26 6.81 -13.42
CA ALA A 10 -4.91 7.07 -13.88
C ALA A 10 -4.56 8.57 -13.76
N GLU A 11 -5.47 9.44 -14.14
CA GLU A 11 -5.29 10.90 -14.02
C GLU A 11 -5.15 11.33 -12.56
N ILE A 12 -6.02 10.86 -11.67
CA ILE A 12 -5.95 11.12 -10.22
C ILE A 12 -4.58 10.70 -9.68
N LEU A 13 -4.15 9.48 -9.94
CA LEU A 13 -2.89 8.94 -9.41
C LEU A 13 -1.65 9.62 -10.01
N MET A 14 -1.67 9.94 -11.30
CA MET A 14 -0.54 10.61 -11.95
C MET A 14 -0.41 12.08 -11.55
N ASN A 15 -1.51 12.75 -11.22
CA ASN A 15 -1.49 14.13 -10.75
C ASN A 15 -1.21 14.28 -9.25
N ALA A 16 -1.34 13.23 -8.45
CA ALA A 16 -1.08 13.27 -7.02
C ALA A 16 0.41 13.55 -6.69
N GLU A 17 0.67 14.31 -5.65
CA GLU A 17 2.02 14.51 -5.09
C GLU A 17 2.36 13.43 -4.05
N ASN A 18 1.34 12.95 -3.33
CA ASN A 18 1.48 11.96 -2.27
C ASN A 18 0.40 10.87 -2.40
N PRO A 19 0.42 10.06 -3.49
CA PRO A 19 -0.51 8.95 -3.65
C PRO A 19 -0.23 7.84 -2.63
N LEU A 20 -1.24 7.01 -2.34
CA LEU A 20 -1.12 5.83 -1.51
C LEU A 20 -1.99 4.71 -2.05
N ILE A 21 -1.47 3.50 -2.12
CA ILE A 21 -2.25 2.29 -2.36
C ILE A 21 -2.48 1.57 -1.03
N ILE A 22 -3.73 1.17 -0.77
CA ILE A 22 -4.09 0.36 0.40
C ILE A 22 -4.77 -0.91 -0.08
N THR A 23 -4.28 -2.07 0.34
CA THR A 23 -4.83 -3.37 -0.03
C THR A 23 -4.84 -4.34 1.15
N ALA A 24 -5.74 -5.33 1.12
CA ALA A 24 -5.84 -6.39 2.13
C ALA A 24 -5.97 -7.79 1.53
N SER A 25 -6.76 -7.93 0.47
CA SER A 25 -7.17 -9.23 -0.06
C SER A 25 -6.85 -9.44 -1.55
N MET A 26 -6.20 -8.48 -2.21
CA MET A 26 -5.90 -8.56 -3.65
C MET A 26 -5.09 -9.80 -4.02
N GLY A 27 -4.17 -10.23 -3.16
CA GLY A 27 -3.35 -11.43 -3.32
C GLY A 27 -4.12 -12.76 -3.26
N GLN A 28 -5.43 -12.74 -3.00
CA GLN A 28 -6.29 -13.91 -3.21
C GLN A 28 -6.17 -14.42 -4.65
N ASN A 29 -6.06 -13.50 -5.61
CA ASN A 29 -5.60 -13.84 -6.95
C ASN A 29 -4.11 -13.54 -7.08
N ARG A 30 -3.29 -14.58 -6.97
CA ARG A 30 -1.82 -14.44 -6.99
C ARG A 30 -1.29 -13.75 -8.24
N ALA A 31 -2.01 -13.79 -9.36
CA ALA A 31 -1.61 -13.09 -10.59
C ALA A 31 -1.65 -11.56 -10.45
N ALA A 32 -2.39 -11.02 -9.48
CA ALA A 32 -2.44 -9.58 -9.23
C ALA A 32 -1.17 -9.06 -8.52
N VAL A 33 -0.45 -9.91 -7.77
CA VAL A 33 0.73 -9.49 -7.00
C VAL A 33 1.82 -8.88 -7.87
N PRO A 34 2.35 -9.56 -8.90
CA PRO A 34 3.39 -8.98 -9.76
C PRO A 34 2.89 -7.75 -10.55
N LEU A 35 1.59 -7.66 -10.83
CA LEU A 35 1.01 -6.49 -11.49
C LEU A 35 0.99 -5.27 -10.57
N LEU A 36 0.65 -5.46 -9.31
CA LEU A 36 0.73 -4.37 -8.33
C LEU A 36 2.18 -3.94 -8.09
N GLU A 37 3.11 -4.89 -8.00
CA GLU A 37 4.54 -4.61 -7.82
C GLU A 37 5.09 -3.78 -8.99
N SER A 38 4.80 -4.18 -10.24
CA SER A 38 5.18 -3.45 -11.45
C SER A 38 4.61 -2.03 -11.46
N LEU A 39 3.30 -1.90 -11.25
CA LEU A 39 2.62 -0.62 -11.21
C LEU A 39 3.22 0.31 -10.14
N ALA A 40 3.37 -0.21 -8.93
CA ALA A 40 3.88 0.55 -7.79
C ALA A 40 5.32 1.02 -8.02
N GLU A 41 6.19 0.16 -8.51
CA GLU A 41 7.58 0.49 -8.78
C GLU A 41 7.70 1.50 -9.92
N ARG A 42 7.01 1.27 -11.03
CA ARG A 42 7.08 2.12 -12.21
C ARG A 42 6.68 3.56 -11.91
N PHE A 43 5.57 3.75 -11.21
CA PHE A 43 5.00 5.07 -10.96
C PHE A 43 5.28 5.62 -9.55
N ALA A 44 6.16 4.96 -8.80
CA ALA A 44 6.50 5.32 -7.42
C ALA A 44 5.25 5.53 -6.54
N LEU A 45 4.41 4.48 -6.46
CA LEU A 45 3.21 4.45 -5.64
C LEU A 45 3.48 3.65 -4.37
N PRO A 46 3.53 4.28 -3.19
CA PRO A 46 3.69 3.56 -1.94
C PRO A 46 2.48 2.68 -1.65
N VAL A 47 2.73 1.47 -1.12
CA VAL A 47 1.72 0.46 -0.83
C VAL A 47 1.70 0.13 0.65
N ILE A 48 0.54 0.21 1.27
CA ILE A 48 0.25 -0.31 2.61
C ILE A 48 -0.60 -1.56 2.48
N THR A 49 -0.18 -2.65 3.13
CA THR A 49 -1.00 -3.85 3.28
C THR A 49 -1.69 -3.83 4.64
N TYR A 50 -2.88 -3.21 4.69
CA TYR A 50 -3.58 -3.02 5.95
C TYR A 50 -4.39 -4.27 6.32
N ARG A 51 -4.08 -4.87 7.48
CA ARG A 51 -4.71 -6.11 7.97
C ARG A 51 -4.77 -7.19 6.88
N PRO A 52 -3.62 -7.58 6.30
CA PRO A 52 -3.58 -8.44 5.12
C PRO A 52 -4.16 -9.81 5.41
N ARG A 53 -4.98 -10.30 4.49
CA ARG A 53 -5.50 -11.68 4.49
C ARG A 53 -4.72 -12.58 3.54
N TYR A 54 -3.97 -11.97 2.62
CA TYR A 54 -3.13 -12.64 1.63
C TYR A 54 -1.85 -11.84 1.43
N VAL A 55 -0.84 -12.45 0.82
CA VAL A 55 0.34 -11.71 0.34
C VAL A 55 -0.09 -10.85 -0.85
N ASN A 56 -0.07 -9.54 -0.68
CA ASN A 56 -0.49 -8.58 -1.69
C ASN A 56 0.70 -7.96 -2.44
N ILE A 57 1.84 -7.89 -1.79
CA ILE A 57 3.12 -7.38 -2.30
C ILE A 57 4.22 -8.01 -1.45
N SER A 58 5.43 -8.18 -1.98
CA SER A 58 6.57 -8.63 -1.18
C SER A 58 6.88 -7.61 -0.06
N SER A 59 7.16 -8.10 1.15
CA SER A 59 7.57 -7.23 2.27
C SER A 59 8.88 -6.49 1.99
N ASP A 60 9.72 -7.04 1.12
CA ASP A 60 11.01 -6.45 0.75
C ASP A 60 10.90 -5.49 -0.45
N HIS A 61 9.72 -5.42 -1.08
CA HIS A 61 9.51 -4.54 -2.22
C HIS A 61 9.77 -3.06 -1.85
N PRO A 62 10.49 -2.28 -2.68
CA PRO A 62 10.85 -0.90 -2.36
C PRO A 62 9.65 0.01 -2.12
N MET A 63 8.50 -0.27 -2.74
CA MET A 63 7.27 0.51 -2.57
C MET A 63 6.39 0.02 -1.40
N HIS A 64 6.69 -1.12 -0.76
CA HIS A 64 5.95 -1.56 0.42
C HIS A 64 6.32 -0.72 1.65
N MET A 65 5.37 0.05 2.17
CA MET A 65 5.58 1.00 3.26
C MET A 65 5.07 0.49 4.62
N GLY A 66 4.77 -0.80 4.71
CA GLY A 66 4.34 -1.47 5.95
C GLY A 66 2.85 -1.75 6.00
N TYR A 67 2.34 -1.84 7.23
CA TYR A 67 1.02 -2.40 7.50
C TYR A 67 0.04 -1.40 8.13
N GLU A 68 0.50 -0.20 8.45
CA GLU A 68 -0.31 0.82 9.13
C GLU A 68 -0.42 2.12 8.31
N PRO A 69 -1.63 2.51 7.88
CA PRO A 69 -1.83 3.68 7.03
C PRO A 69 -1.79 5.00 7.79
N GLY A 70 -1.97 4.98 9.12
CA GLY A 70 -2.25 6.16 9.93
C GLY A 70 -1.24 7.30 9.80
N ALA A 71 0.06 6.98 9.63
CA ALA A 71 1.10 7.99 9.48
C ALA A 71 1.07 8.69 8.10
N TYR A 72 0.45 8.07 7.10
CA TYR A 72 0.42 8.57 5.71
C TYR A 72 -0.85 9.33 5.40
N LEU A 73 -1.99 8.87 5.90
CA LEU A 73 -3.33 9.38 5.57
C LEU A 73 -3.52 10.90 5.72
N PRO A 74 -2.91 11.59 6.71
CA PRO A 74 -3.05 13.04 6.82
C PRO A 74 -2.37 13.84 5.69
N ALA A 75 -1.40 13.24 4.99
CA ALA A 75 -0.60 13.90 3.97
C ALA A 75 -0.91 13.43 2.53
N VAL A 76 -1.71 12.36 2.37
CA VAL A 76 -2.06 11.87 1.03
C VAL A 76 -3.03 12.82 0.32
N ASP A 77 -2.92 12.89 -0.99
CA ASP A 77 -3.83 13.62 -1.87
C ASP A 77 -4.60 12.69 -2.84
N ALA A 78 -4.16 11.42 -2.96
CA ALA A 78 -4.89 10.37 -3.65
C ALA A 78 -4.72 9.02 -2.94
N VAL A 79 -5.80 8.25 -2.81
CA VAL A 79 -5.78 6.89 -2.27
C VAL A 79 -6.41 5.94 -3.27
N LEU A 80 -5.69 4.88 -3.63
CA LEU A 80 -6.24 3.75 -4.37
C LEU A 80 -6.43 2.58 -3.40
N VAL A 81 -7.67 2.24 -3.12
CA VAL A 81 -8.06 1.09 -2.29
C VAL A 81 -8.32 -0.10 -3.20
N VAL A 82 -7.54 -1.18 -3.07
CA VAL A 82 -7.65 -2.38 -3.92
C VAL A 82 -8.04 -3.57 -3.05
N ASP A 83 -9.21 -4.16 -3.32
CA ASP A 83 -9.72 -5.35 -2.63
C ASP A 83 -9.55 -5.25 -1.09
N CYS A 84 -9.97 -4.13 -0.53
CA CYS A 84 -9.88 -3.85 0.90
C CYS A 84 -11.22 -3.33 1.44
N ASP A 85 -11.82 -4.10 2.33
CA ASP A 85 -13.10 -3.79 2.96
C ASP A 85 -12.99 -2.64 3.98
N VAL A 86 -11.93 -2.65 4.79
CA VAL A 86 -11.66 -1.64 5.81
C VAL A 86 -10.26 -1.07 5.59
N PRO A 87 -10.11 -0.04 4.73
CA PRO A 87 -8.79 0.50 4.38
C PRO A 87 -8.12 1.29 5.52
N TRP A 88 -8.88 1.77 6.48
CA TRP A 88 -8.41 2.38 7.74
C TRP A 88 -9.54 2.36 8.78
N ILE A 89 -9.23 2.69 10.01
CA ILE A 89 -10.25 2.87 11.07
C ILE A 89 -10.50 4.37 11.26
N PRO A 90 -11.68 4.93 10.88
CA PRO A 90 -11.93 6.37 10.91
C PRO A 90 -11.81 7.04 12.28
N SER A 91 -12.03 6.29 13.36
CA SER A 91 -11.86 6.80 14.73
C SER A 91 -10.39 6.94 15.16
N LEU A 92 -9.48 6.20 14.50
CA LEU A 92 -8.04 6.21 14.81
C LEU A 92 -7.22 6.96 13.76
N HIS A 93 -7.68 6.96 12.51
CA HIS A 93 -6.93 7.45 11.37
C HIS A 93 -7.69 8.57 10.67
N LYS A 94 -7.03 9.69 10.48
CA LYS A 94 -7.63 10.84 9.79
C LYS A 94 -7.09 10.92 8.36
N LEU A 95 -7.97 10.72 7.39
CA LEU A 95 -7.67 11.00 5.99
C LEU A 95 -7.62 12.52 5.76
N ASN A 96 -6.71 12.97 4.92
CA ASN A 96 -6.78 14.34 4.38
C ASN A 96 -8.14 14.54 3.70
N PRO A 97 -8.93 15.56 4.11
CA PRO A 97 -10.28 15.76 3.59
C PRO A 97 -10.33 16.09 2.08
N ASP A 98 -9.23 16.59 1.52
CA ASP A 98 -9.10 16.94 0.11
C ASP A 98 -8.59 15.78 -0.74
N ALA A 99 -8.23 14.63 -0.12
CA ALA A 99 -7.72 13.47 -0.84
C ALA A 99 -8.80 12.84 -1.72
N LYS A 100 -8.44 12.51 -2.95
CA LYS A 100 -9.26 11.72 -3.86
C LYS A 100 -9.17 10.23 -3.52
N VAL A 101 -10.31 9.58 -3.39
CA VAL A 101 -10.38 8.16 -3.01
C VAL A 101 -10.98 7.33 -4.13
N VAL A 102 -10.18 6.41 -4.67
CA VAL A 102 -10.57 5.46 -5.70
C VAL A 102 -10.67 4.08 -5.07
N HIS A 103 -11.80 3.40 -5.21
CA HIS A 103 -11.99 2.02 -4.80
C HIS A 103 -12.00 1.10 -6.02
N LEU A 104 -11.20 0.04 -5.98
CA LEU A 104 -11.07 -0.97 -7.03
C LEU A 104 -11.28 -2.37 -6.46
N GLY A 105 -12.10 -3.17 -7.13
CA GLY A 105 -12.33 -4.58 -6.78
C GLY A 105 -13.57 -5.17 -7.44
N ALA A 106 -13.83 -6.45 -7.16
CA ALA A 106 -15.04 -7.13 -7.62
C ALA A 106 -16.31 -6.51 -7.03
N ASP A 107 -16.23 -6.10 -5.77
CA ASP A 107 -17.26 -5.32 -5.06
C ASP A 107 -16.58 -4.15 -4.32
N PRO A 108 -16.25 -3.04 -5.02
CA PRO A 108 -15.43 -1.97 -4.46
C PRO A 108 -16.14 -1.19 -3.35
N LEU A 109 -17.46 -1.21 -3.31
CA LEU A 109 -18.28 -0.52 -2.32
C LEU A 109 -18.78 -1.44 -1.20
N PHE A 110 -18.58 -2.78 -1.33
CA PHE A 110 -19.06 -3.78 -0.38
C PHE A 110 -20.57 -3.62 -0.11
N GLU A 111 -21.36 -3.71 -1.19
CA GLU A 111 -22.80 -3.41 -1.22
C GLU A 111 -23.62 -4.23 -0.21
N ASN A 112 -23.12 -5.40 0.18
CA ASN A 112 -23.79 -6.28 1.15
C ASN A 112 -23.44 -5.96 2.63
N TYR A 113 -22.55 -4.98 2.89
CA TYR A 113 -22.26 -4.58 4.26
C TYR A 113 -23.34 -3.62 4.77
N PRO A 114 -23.92 -3.87 5.95
CA PRO A 114 -25.01 -3.04 6.46
C PRO A 114 -24.58 -1.59 6.77
N VAL A 115 -23.31 -1.40 7.11
CA VAL A 115 -22.73 -0.07 7.34
C VAL A 115 -21.29 -0.05 6.79
N ARG A 116 -21.03 0.83 5.84
CA ARG A 116 -19.68 1.12 5.33
C ARG A 116 -19.61 2.58 4.92
N GLY A 117 -18.87 3.38 5.70
CA GLY A 117 -18.82 4.84 5.54
C GLY A 117 -17.42 5.34 5.17
N PHE A 118 -16.79 4.79 4.11
CA PHE A 118 -15.54 5.32 3.58
C PHE A 118 -15.81 6.28 2.42
N PRO A 119 -15.06 7.40 2.30
CA PRO A 119 -15.14 8.27 1.14
C PRO A 119 -14.84 7.48 -0.14
N CYS A 120 -15.52 7.84 -1.22
CA CYS A 120 -15.33 7.25 -2.54
C CYS A 120 -15.64 8.31 -3.60
N ASP A 121 -14.63 8.82 -4.28
CA ASP A 121 -14.80 9.71 -5.43
C ASP A 121 -15.03 8.88 -6.70
N LEU A 122 -14.38 7.72 -6.81
CA LEU A 122 -14.49 6.84 -7.97
C LEU A 122 -14.48 5.36 -7.54
N ALA A 123 -15.46 4.60 -8.04
CA ALA A 123 -15.55 3.16 -7.85
C ALA A 123 -15.31 2.40 -9.16
N LEU A 124 -14.31 1.53 -9.18
CA LEU A 124 -13.93 0.67 -10.31
C LEU A 124 -14.32 -0.77 -10.01
N LYS A 125 -15.48 -1.20 -10.48
CA LYS A 125 -15.95 -2.58 -10.33
C LYS A 125 -15.33 -3.48 -11.39
N GLY A 126 -14.65 -4.53 -10.96
CA GLY A 126 -14.07 -5.53 -11.85
C GLY A 126 -12.97 -6.37 -11.21
N SER A 127 -12.38 -7.27 -11.99
CA SER A 127 -11.21 -8.04 -11.57
C SER A 127 -10.01 -7.13 -11.38
N SER A 128 -9.35 -7.22 -10.22
CA SER A 128 -8.15 -6.44 -9.91
C SER A 128 -7.01 -6.73 -10.88
N VAL A 129 -6.87 -8.00 -11.33
CA VAL A 129 -5.87 -8.38 -12.35
C VAL A 129 -6.07 -7.58 -13.64
N VAL A 130 -7.29 -7.55 -14.17
CA VAL A 130 -7.59 -6.84 -15.42
C VAL A 130 -7.48 -5.33 -15.23
N ALA A 131 -7.98 -4.83 -14.10
CA ALA A 131 -7.98 -3.41 -13.83
C ALA A 131 -6.58 -2.85 -13.60
N LEU A 132 -5.68 -3.60 -12.95
CA LEU A 132 -4.29 -3.18 -12.75
C LEU A 132 -3.54 -3.08 -14.08
N VAL A 133 -3.75 -4.02 -15.01
CA VAL A 133 -3.17 -3.95 -16.37
C VAL A 133 -3.67 -2.71 -17.11
N GLN A 134 -4.99 -2.50 -17.13
CA GLN A 134 -5.59 -1.33 -17.76
C GLN A 134 -5.11 -0.01 -17.13
N LEU A 135 -4.97 0.01 -15.82
CA LEU A 135 -4.48 1.18 -15.09
C LEU A 135 -3.02 1.48 -15.43
N GLU A 136 -2.17 0.45 -15.48
CA GLU A 136 -0.76 0.61 -15.86
C GLU A 136 -0.63 1.17 -17.28
N GLU A 137 -1.41 0.66 -18.26
CA GLU A 137 -1.45 1.17 -19.62
C GLU A 137 -1.90 2.63 -19.69
N ALA A 138 -2.97 2.98 -18.98
CA ALA A 138 -3.49 4.34 -18.92
C ALA A 138 -2.51 5.32 -18.26
N MET A 139 -1.80 4.89 -17.21
CA MET A 139 -0.77 5.69 -16.54
C MET A 139 0.48 5.84 -17.43
N ALA A 140 0.86 4.79 -18.16
CA ALA A 140 2.01 4.83 -19.06
C ALA A 140 1.86 5.90 -20.16
N SER A 141 0.66 6.12 -20.67
CA SER A 141 0.38 7.18 -21.63
C SER A 141 0.64 8.60 -21.10
N ARG A 142 0.68 8.76 -19.78
CA ARG A 142 0.87 10.04 -19.06
C ARG A 142 2.27 10.17 -18.46
N GLU A 143 3.11 9.16 -18.57
CA GLU A 143 4.39 9.05 -17.85
C GLU A 143 5.34 10.23 -18.11
N ASN A 144 5.45 10.65 -19.37
CA ASN A 144 6.31 11.77 -19.74
C ASN A 144 5.94 13.09 -19.06
N HIS A 145 4.63 13.35 -18.90
CA HIS A 145 4.14 14.58 -18.26
C HIS A 145 4.28 14.55 -16.73
N ALA A 146 4.30 13.37 -16.13
CA ALA A 146 4.39 13.18 -14.69
C ALA A 146 5.81 12.81 -14.21
N LYS A 147 6.80 12.73 -15.10
CA LYS A 147 8.14 12.23 -14.78
C LYS A 147 8.75 12.88 -13.55
N ALA A 148 8.78 14.20 -13.49
CA ALA A 148 9.38 14.94 -12.36
C ALA A 148 8.67 14.62 -11.03
N ARG A 149 7.34 14.43 -11.06
CA ARG A 149 6.52 14.07 -9.89
C ARG A 149 6.81 12.64 -9.44
N VAL A 150 6.90 11.71 -10.38
CA VAL A 150 7.24 10.30 -10.09
C VAL A 150 8.65 10.21 -9.50
N ASP A 151 9.63 10.93 -10.04
CA ASP A 151 11.01 10.98 -9.52
C ASP A 151 11.03 11.60 -8.10
N GLY A 152 10.24 12.63 -7.86
CA GLY A 152 10.07 13.25 -6.54
C GLY A 152 9.50 12.28 -5.50
N ARG A 153 8.44 11.53 -5.87
CA ARG A 153 7.83 10.47 -5.03
C ARG A 153 8.87 9.40 -4.68
N ARG A 154 9.59 8.90 -5.69
CA ARG A 154 10.63 7.87 -5.53
C ARG A 154 11.68 8.30 -4.51
N SER A 155 12.13 9.55 -4.60
CA SER A 155 13.10 10.12 -3.66
C SER A 155 12.55 10.22 -2.23
N LYS A 156 11.28 10.64 -2.07
CA LYS A 156 10.60 10.68 -0.75
C LYS A 156 10.49 9.29 -0.15
N ILE A 157 10.04 8.30 -0.93
CA ILE A 157 9.87 6.91 -0.50
C ILE A 157 11.22 6.33 -0.05
N ALA A 158 12.28 6.48 -0.85
CA ALA A 158 13.61 5.99 -0.52
C ALA A 158 14.14 6.61 0.78
N LYS A 159 13.94 7.91 0.99
CA LYS A 159 14.30 8.60 2.23
C LYS A 159 13.54 8.01 3.42
N THR A 160 12.22 7.89 3.32
CA THR A 160 11.37 7.33 4.39
C THR A 160 11.78 5.89 4.74
N LYS A 161 12.06 5.04 3.74
CA LYS A 161 12.55 3.67 3.97
C LYS A 161 13.89 3.65 4.69
N THR A 162 14.81 4.54 4.34
CA THR A 162 16.10 4.67 5.01
C THR A 162 15.93 5.08 6.47
N GLU A 163 15.05 6.05 6.75
CA GLU A 163 14.75 6.51 8.11
C GLU A 163 14.09 5.40 8.94
N GLN A 164 13.14 4.66 8.36
CA GLN A 164 12.50 3.51 9.01
C GLN A 164 13.50 2.39 9.33
N ALA A 165 14.39 2.05 8.40
CA ALA A 165 15.43 1.05 8.60
C ALA A 165 16.40 1.48 9.71
N ALA A 166 16.83 2.74 9.73
CA ALA A 166 17.70 3.28 10.76
C ALA A 166 17.02 3.27 12.14
N ALA A 167 15.74 3.64 12.22
CA ALA A 167 14.96 3.61 13.46
C ALA A 167 14.80 2.17 13.98
N SER A 168 14.48 1.22 13.09
CA SER A 168 14.37 -0.20 13.44
C SER A 168 15.70 -0.74 13.98
N LYS A 169 16.80 -0.47 13.25
CA LYS A 169 18.13 -0.86 13.70
C LYS A 169 18.48 -0.27 15.07
N GLY A 170 18.25 1.03 15.26
CA GLY A 170 18.52 1.70 16.53
C GLY A 170 17.71 1.13 17.70
N ARG A 171 16.46 0.66 17.45
CA ARG A 171 15.64 -0.04 18.44
C ARG A 171 16.26 -1.39 18.83
N ILE A 172 16.66 -2.18 17.85
CA ILE A 172 17.30 -3.48 18.06
C ILE A 172 18.63 -3.32 18.83
N ASP A 173 19.46 -2.35 18.44
CA ASP A 173 20.75 -2.09 19.09
C ASP A 173 20.57 -1.70 20.57
N LYS A 174 19.53 -0.92 20.91
CA LYS A 174 19.20 -0.57 22.31
C LYS A 174 18.79 -1.79 23.14
N ILE A 175 18.01 -2.70 22.58
CA ILE A 175 17.61 -3.93 23.25
C ILE A 175 18.82 -4.84 23.43
N ALA A 176 19.64 -5.04 22.38
CA ALA A 176 20.83 -5.87 22.40
C ALA A 176 21.85 -5.41 23.46
N SER A 177 21.95 -4.10 23.68
CA SER A 177 22.84 -3.52 24.73
C SER A 177 22.25 -3.52 26.14
N GLY A 178 21.00 -3.98 26.31
CA GLY A 178 20.28 -3.93 27.60
C GLY A 178 19.75 -2.55 27.98
N ALA A 179 19.82 -1.57 27.07
CA ALA A 179 19.31 -0.22 27.30
C ALA A 179 17.79 -0.10 27.13
N ALA A 180 17.12 -1.13 26.61
CA ALA A 180 15.66 -1.21 26.49
C ALA A 180 15.18 -2.65 26.79
N ALA A 181 13.92 -2.78 27.22
CA ALA A 181 13.28 -4.07 27.41
C ALA A 181 13.03 -4.78 26.06
N MET A 182 13.03 -6.12 26.08
CA MET A 182 12.66 -6.93 24.93
C MET A 182 11.20 -6.67 24.54
N ASP A 183 10.97 -6.65 23.24
CA ASP A 183 9.66 -6.46 22.63
C ASP A 183 9.46 -7.38 21.40
N ASN A 184 8.29 -7.29 20.77
CA ASN A 184 7.97 -8.12 19.59
C ASN A 184 8.95 -7.90 18.43
N ALA A 185 9.52 -6.69 18.27
CA ALA A 185 10.49 -6.43 17.22
C ALA A 185 11.82 -7.19 17.48
N TRP A 186 12.22 -7.30 18.74
CA TRP A 186 13.39 -8.11 19.12
C TRP A 186 13.16 -9.60 18.87
N VAL A 187 11.98 -10.12 19.23
CA VAL A 187 11.62 -11.52 18.96
C VAL A 187 11.66 -11.81 17.47
N ALA A 188 11.04 -10.93 16.66
CA ALA A 188 11.07 -11.05 15.20
C ALA A 188 12.50 -10.97 14.64
N HIS A 189 13.36 -10.10 15.19
CA HIS A 189 14.77 -10.01 14.80
C HIS A 189 15.51 -11.31 15.09
N CYS A 190 15.38 -11.88 16.29
CA CYS A 190 16.02 -13.13 16.67
C CYS A 190 15.54 -14.30 15.79
N LEU A 191 14.23 -14.39 15.54
CA LEU A 191 13.68 -15.42 14.64
C LEU A 191 14.25 -15.28 13.23
N ASN A 192 14.40 -14.06 12.74
CA ASN A 192 14.98 -13.82 11.42
C ASN A 192 16.45 -14.22 11.29
N GLN A 193 17.20 -14.25 12.41
CA GLN A 193 18.59 -14.69 12.43
C GLN A 193 18.74 -16.23 12.36
N VAL A 194 17.73 -16.97 12.81
CA VAL A 194 17.79 -18.43 12.91
C VAL A 194 16.95 -19.18 11.88
N LYS A 195 15.96 -18.50 11.25
CA LYS A 195 15.12 -19.09 10.21
C LYS A 195 15.93 -19.45 8.96
N GLN A 196 15.50 -20.49 8.28
CA GLN A 196 15.97 -20.88 6.95
C GLN A 196 15.00 -20.37 5.87
N ASP A 197 15.43 -20.41 4.61
CA ASP A 197 14.65 -19.85 3.48
C ASP A 197 13.28 -20.52 3.26
N ASN A 198 13.14 -21.78 3.66
CA ASN A 198 11.91 -22.57 3.53
C ASN A 198 11.13 -22.71 4.85
N ASP A 199 11.51 -22.02 5.92
CA ASP A 199 10.76 -22.03 7.16
C ASP A 199 9.44 -21.23 7.02
N ILE A 200 8.37 -21.78 7.57
CA ILE A 200 7.06 -21.13 7.65
C ILE A 200 6.84 -20.67 9.08
N LEU A 201 6.75 -19.36 9.27
CA LEU A 201 6.39 -18.76 10.56
C LEU A 201 4.89 -18.55 10.63
N VAL A 202 4.25 -19.17 11.62
CA VAL A 202 2.83 -18.94 11.95
C VAL A 202 2.77 -18.12 13.22
N SER A 203 2.13 -16.97 13.14
CA SER A 203 1.93 -16.05 14.27
C SER A 203 0.43 -15.86 14.50
N GLU A 204 0.00 -15.98 15.75
CA GLU A 204 -1.30 -15.55 16.21
C GLU A 204 -1.15 -14.17 16.85
N SER A 205 -1.88 -13.17 16.33
CA SER A 205 -1.84 -11.78 16.81
C SER A 205 -3.20 -11.33 17.29
#